data_a416c88309761a8453ec979daa7693bf
#
_entry.id   a416c88309761a8453ec979daa7693bf
#
_cell.length_a   1.000
_cell.length_b   1.000
_cell.length_c   1.000
_cell.angle_alpha   90.00
_cell.angle_beta   90.00
_cell.angle_gamma   90.00
#
_symmetry.space_group_name_H-M   'P 1'
#
loop_
_entity.id
_entity.type
_entity.pdbx_description
1 polymer ?
#
loop_
_entity_poly.entity_id
_entity_poly.type
_entity_poly.pdbx_seq_one_letter_code
_entity_poly.pdbx_strand_id
1 'polypeptide(L)'
;MTKRKDSEEGMSTEEIMALRSGIAAFETKQFVRAYQLLFPLAEAGNLESQFRLAVMAQNGLGMVVNQKEAVRWMQTAAEQGFDLAQHGLGFMYMQGECVEQDDTNAVYWFRLAAEQGLTGAQATLGQLYEEGRGVEKDLEEAKRWYTKAGF
;
A
#
# COMPACT_ATOMS: atom_id res chain seq x y z
N MET A 1 -3.93 12.13 14.58
CA MET A 1 -3.77 11.76 13.16
C MET A 1 -2.30 11.74 12.82
N THR A 2 -1.74 10.57 12.56
CA THR A 2 -0.35 10.46 12.11
C THR A 2 -0.30 10.90 10.65
N LYS A 3 0.42 11.98 10.36
CA LYS A 3 0.61 12.40 8.97
C LYS A 3 1.44 11.36 8.24
N ARG A 4 1.03 11.00 7.03
CA ARG A 4 1.87 10.20 6.13
C ARG A 4 3.19 10.94 5.95
N LYS A 5 4.30 10.21 6.02
CA LYS A 5 5.62 10.79 5.80
C LYS A 5 5.63 11.54 4.47
N ASP A 6 6.12 12.77 4.48
CA ASP A 6 6.19 13.58 3.27
C ASP A 6 7.07 12.85 2.24
N SER A 7 6.46 12.47 1.11
CA SER A 7 7.15 11.76 0.05
C SER A 7 8.21 12.60 -0.66
N GLU A 8 8.20 13.91 -0.45
CA GLU A 8 9.15 14.85 -1.04
C GLU A 8 10.34 15.20 -0.13
N GLU A 9 10.32 14.75 1.13
CA GLU A 9 11.38 15.05 2.08
C GLU A 9 12.75 14.52 1.61
N GLY A 10 13.75 15.39 1.62
CA GLY A 10 15.12 15.06 1.21
C GLY A 10 15.34 15.00 -0.29
N MET A 11 14.36 15.34 -1.11
CA MET A 11 14.45 15.30 -2.56
C MET A 11 14.90 16.64 -3.13
N SER A 12 15.62 16.59 -4.25
CA SER A 12 15.96 17.79 -5.03
C SER A 12 14.70 18.34 -5.72
N THR A 13 14.78 19.60 -6.18
CA THR A 13 13.70 20.23 -6.96
C THR A 13 13.34 19.40 -8.20
N GLU A 14 14.37 18.90 -8.91
CA GLU A 14 14.16 18.08 -10.11
C GLU A 14 13.46 16.76 -9.79
N GLU A 15 13.84 16.11 -8.69
CA GLU A 15 13.21 14.88 -8.24
C GLU A 15 11.75 15.12 -7.84
N ILE A 16 11.47 16.22 -7.13
CA ILE A 16 10.10 16.60 -6.76
C ILE A 16 9.25 16.82 -8.01
N MET A 17 9.78 17.52 -9.01
CA MET A 17 9.06 17.75 -10.27
C MET A 17 8.80 16.43 -11.01
N ALA A 18 9.78 15.52 -11.05
CA ALA A 18 9.62 14.20 -11.66
C ALA A 18 8.56 13.37 -10.92
N LEU A 19 8.57 13.41 -9.59
CA LEU A 19 7.57 12.71 -8.78
C LEU A 19 6.17 13.22 -9.07
N ARG A 20 5.97 14.54 -9.04
CA ARG A 20 4.65 15.15 -9.31
C ARG A 20 4.17 14.84 -10.73
N SER A 21 5.06 14.92 -11.71
CA SER A 21 4.73 14.58 -13.09
C SER A 21 4.42 13.11 -13.26
N GLY A 22 5.15 12.22 -12.57
CA GLY A 22 4.92 10.78 -12.59
C GLY A 22 3.59 10.41 -11.98
N ILE A 23 3.23 11.02 -10.83
CA ILE A 23 1.94 10.82 -10.17
C ILE A 23 0.81 11.33 -11.09
N ALA A 24 0.95 12.50 -11.67
CA ALA A 24 -0.04 13.07 -12.60
C ALA A 24 -0.22 12.16 -13.83
N ALA A 25 0.86 11.63 -14.38
CA ALA A 25 0.81 10.70 -15.50
C ALA A 25 0.06 9.41 -15.10
N PHE A 26 0.32 8.89 -13.90
CA PHE A 26 -0.40 7.73 -13.37
C PHE A 26 -1.91 8.01 -13.25
N GLU A 27 -2.27 9.13 -12.66
CA GLU A 27 -3.68 9.50 -12.44
C GLU A 27 -4.43 9.77 -13.74
N THR A 28 -3.73 10.22 -14.79
CA THR A 28 -4.31 10.43 -16.12
C THR A 28 -4.15 9.22 -17.04
N LYS A 29 -3.77 8.08 -16.46
CA LYS A 29 -3.62 6.79 -17.17
C LYS A 29 -2.56 6.78 -18.27
N GLN A 30 -1.57 7.65 -18.16
CA GLN A 30 -0.38 7.65 -19.02
C GLN A 30 0.68 6.76 -18.36
N PHE A 31 0.42 5.46 -18.31
CA PHE A 31 1.19 4.54 -17.46
C PHE A 31 2.63 4.31 -17.93
N VAL A 32 2.89 4.29 -19.23
CA VAL A 32 4.24 4.17 -19.74
C VAL A 32 5.08 5.36 -19.29
N ARG A 33 4.53 6.57 -19.41
CA ARG A 33 5.19 7.79 -18.94
C ARG A 33 5.37 7.78 -17.42
N ALA A 34 4.34 7.37 -16.70
CA ALA A 34 4.40 7.26 -15.24
C ALA A 34 5.55 6.34 -14.82
N TYR A 35 5.67 5.17 -15.45
CA TYR A 35 6.75 4.22 -15.16
C TYR A 35 8.12 4.87 -15.40
N GLN A 36 8.31 5.53 -16.54
CA GLN A 36 9.59 6.16 -16.88
C GLN A 36 10.01 7.22 -15.85
N LEU A 37 9.04 7.98 -15.32
CA LEU A 37 9.31 9.03 -14.35
C LEU A 37 9.47 8.48 -12.92
N LEU A 38 8.69 7.46 -12.54
CA LEU A 38 8.66 6.96 -11.17
C LEU A 38 9.73 5.90 -10.88
N PHE A 39 10.15 5.14 -11.89
CA PHE A 39 11.09 4.03 -11.67
C PHE A 39 12.42 4.49 -11.06
N PRO A 40 13.11 5.54 -11.59
CA PRO A 40 14.34 6.01 -10.96
C PRO A 40 14.15 6.49 -9.52
N LEU A 41 13.00 7.10 -9.23
CA LEU A 41 12.67 7.58 -7.87
C LEU A 41 12.41 6.42 -6.93
N ALA A 42 11.75 5.38 -7.39
CA ALA A 42 11.51 4.16 -6.60
C ALA A 42 12.83 3.47 -6.25
N GLU A 43 13.75 3.37 -7.21
CA GLU A 43 15.08 2.82 -6.95
C GLU A 43 15.88 3.67 -5.98
N ALA A 44 15.66 4.98 -5.97
CA ALA A 44 16.28 5.90 -5.02
C ALA A 44 15.61 5.87 -3.63
N GLY A 45 14.56 5.09 -3.45
CA GLY A 45 13.92 4.89 -2.14
C GLY A 45 12.62 5.66 -1.93
N ASN A 46 12.08 6.35 -2.94
CA ASN A 46 10.81 7.07 -2.80
C ASN A 46 9.65 6.08 -2.63
N LEU A 47 8.97 6.15 -1.49
CA LEU A 47 7.94 5.18 -1.11
C LEU A 47 6.67 5.29 -1.96
N GLU A 48 6.25 6.51 -2.29
CA GLU A 48 5.10 6.75 -3.17
C GLU A 48 5.32 6.11 -4.54
N SER A 49 6.54 6.30 -5.10
CA SER A 49 6.91 5.72 -6.39
C SER A 49 6.93 4.18 -6.33
N GLN A 50 7.49 3.61 -5.27
CA GLN A 50 7.52 2.16 -5.05
C GLN A 50 6.11 1.57 -5.00
N PHE A 51 5.21 2.20 -4.25
CA PHE A 51 3.82 1.78 -4.15
C PHE A 51 3.13 1.81 -5.53
N ARG A 52 3.27 2.90 -6.26
CA ARG A 52 2.65 3.01 -7.59
C ARG A 52 3.20 2.01 -8.59
N LEU A 53 4.51 1.74 -8.56
CA LEU A 53 5.10 0.68 -9.39
C LEU A 53 4.55 -0.70 -9.02
N ALA A 54 4.33 -0.96 -7.73
CA ALA A 54 3.73 -2.21 -7.28
C ALA A 54 2.32 -2.38 -7.88
N VAL A 55 1.50 -1.34 -7.83
CA VAL A 55 0.15 -1.33 -8.40
C VAL A 55 0.21 -1.57 -9.92
N MET A 56 1.15 -0.92 -10.60
CA MET A 56 1.32 -1.08 -12.05
C MET A 56 1.71 -2.51 -12.42
N ALA A 57 2.64 -3.10 -11.68
CA ALA A 57 3.09 -4.47 -11.91
C ALA A 57 1.99 -5.50 -11.61
N GLN A 58 1.21 -5.26 -10.56
CA GLN A 58 0.11 -6.14 -10.16
C GLN A 58 -1.02 -6.18 -11.20
N ASN A 59 -1.33 -5.03 -11.80
CA ASN A 59 -2.49 -4.86 -12.68
C ASN A 59 -2.12 -4.75 -14.17
N GLY A 60 -0.85 -4.78 -14.50
CA GLY A 60 -0.42 -4.67 -15.90
C GLY A 60 -0.66 -3.29 -16.49
N LEU A 61 -0.41 -2.23 -15.73
CA LEU A 61 -0.62 -0.85 -16.16
C LEU A 61 0.66 -0.32 -16.83
N GLY A 62 0.63 -0.17 -18.16
CA GLY A 62 1.78 0.28 -18.95
C GLY A 62 2.91 -0.74 -19.04
N MET A 63 2.66 -1.96 -18.60
CA MET A 63 3.62 -3.06 -18.59
C MET A 63 2.85 -4.39 -18.52
N VAL A 64 3.52 -5.48 -18.80
CA VAL A 64 2.98 -6.82 -18.59
C VAL A 64 2.89 -7.07 -17.07
N VAL A 65 1.82 -7.72 -16.62
CA VAL A 65 1.67 -8.12 -15.22
C VAL A 65 2.93 -8.87 -14.77
N ASN A 66 3.48 -8.46 -13.63
CA ASN A 66 4.67 -9.08 -13.05
C ASN A 66 4.46 -9.21 -11.54
N GLN A 67 4.05 -10.40 -11.11
CA GLN A 67 3.74 -10.65 -9.70
C GLN A 67 4.95 -10.48 -8.79
N LYS A 68 6.13 -10.91 -9.24
CA LYS A 68 7.35 -10.78 -8.43
C LYS A 68 7.71 -9.31 -8.18
N GLU A 69 7.65 -8.48 -9.20
CA GLU A 69 7.90 -7.05 -9.05
C GLU A 69 6.83 -6.36 -8.22
N ALA A 70 5.57 -6.78 -8.36
CA ALA A 70 4.47 -6.25 -7.55
C ALA A 70 4.72 -6.48 -6.05
N VAL A 71 5.07 -7.72 -5.68
CA VAL A 71 5.38 -8.06 -4.27
C VAL A 71 6.63 -7.34 -3.80
N ARG A 72 7.69 -7.33 -4.61
CA ARG A 72 8.95 -6.69 -4.25
C ARG A 72 8.75 -5.21 -3.89
N TRP A 73 8.11 -4.45 -4.76
CA TRP A 73 7.88 -3.02 -4.52
C TRP A 73 6.90 -2.78 -3.37
N MET A 74 5.80 -3.55 -3.32
CA MET A 74 4.81 -3.41 -2.25
C MET A 74 5.44 -3.70 -0.88
N GLN A 75 6.19 -4.79 -0.77
CA GLN A 75 6.85 -5.18 0.47
C GLN A 75 7.92 -4.17 0.88
N THR A 76 8.74 -3.71 -0.07
CA THR A 76 9.78 -2.71 0.21
C THR A 76 9.18 -1.44 0.81
N ALA A 77 8.12 -0.92 0.22
CA ALA A 77 7.45 0.28 0.72
C ALA A 77 6.74 0.03 2.06
N ALA A 78 6.09 -1.12 2.21
CA ALA A 78 5.38 -1.50 3.43
C ALA A 78 6.33 -1.64 4.63
N GLU A 79 7.48 -2.26 4.44
CA GLU A 79 8.50 -2.45 5.48
C GLU A 79 9.08 -1.12 5.94
N GLN A 80 9.07 -0.10 5.10
CA GLN A 80 9.53 1.24 5.45
C GLN A 80 8.43 2.12 6.02
N GLY A 81 7.24 1.56 6.27
CA GLY A 81 6.16 2.24 6.97
C GLY A 81 5.15 2.95 6.08
N PHE A 82 5.18 2.75 4.76
CA PHE A 82 4.21 3.39 3.87
C PHE A 82 2.84 2.73 4.02
N ASP A 83 1.88 3.47 4.56
CA ASP A 83 0.57 2.95 4.97
C ASP A 83 -0.23 2.31 3.82
N LEU A 84 -0.25 2.92 2.64
CA LEU A 84 -0.94 2.38 1.48
C LEU A 84 -0.31 1.07 1.00
N ALA A 85 1.01 0.94 1.10
CA ALA A 85 1.70 -0.30 0.76
C ALA A 85 1.42 -1.39 1.79
N GLN A 86 1.37 -1.05 3.07
CA GLN A 86 0.98 -1.99 4.13
C GLN A 86 -0.44 -2.51 3.89
N HIS A 87 -1.37 -1.63 3.56
CA HIS A 87 -2.75 -1.98 3.21
C HIS A 87 -2.79 -2.88 1.98
N GLY A 88 -2.05 -2.52 0.93
CA GLY A 88 -1.94 -3.32 -0.30
C GLY A 88 -1.37 -4.71 -0.06
N LEU A 89 -0.31 -4.80 0.74
CA LEU A 89 0.30 -6.09 1.08
C LEU A 89 -0.65 -6.95 1.92
N GLY A 90 -1.41 -6.32 2.84
CA GLY A 90 -2.46 -6.99 3.59
C GLY A 90 -3.48 -7.65 2.67
N PHE A 91 -3.94 -6.97 1.64
CA PHE A 91 -4.86 -7.52 0.65
C PHE A 91 -4.23 -8.66 -0.16
N MET A 92 -2.97 -8.53 -0.55
CA MET A 92 -2.27 -9.60 -1.26
C MET A 92 -2.31 -10.91 -0.44
N TYR A 93 -1.98 -10.83 0.84
CA TYR A 93 -2.02 -12.00 1.72
C TYR A 93 -3.43 -12.50 1.98
N MET A 94 -4.39 -11.60 2.17
CA MET A 94 -5.78 -11.98 2.44
C MET A 94 -6.41 -12.73 1.28
N GLN A 95 -6.13 -12.31 0.06
CA GLN A 95 -6.72 -12.87 -1.16
C GLN A 95 -5.85 -13.92 -1.82
N GLY A 96 -4.59 -14.07 -1.41
CA GLY A 96 -3.65 -14.97 -2.08
C GLY A 96 -3.27 -14.46 -3.46
N GLU A 97 -3.21 -13.14 -3.64
CA GLU A 97 -2.84 -12.51 -4.90
C GLU A 97 -1.36 -12.16 -4.88
N CYS A 98 -0.61 -12.66 -5.84
CA CYS A 98 0.85 -12.51 -5.96
C CYS A 98 1.66 -13.24 -4.88
N VAL A 99 1.05 -13.63 -3.78
CA VAL A 99 1.65 -14.37 -2.66
C VAL A 99 0.70 -15.50 -2.26
N GLU A 100 1.22 -16.48 -1.52
CA GLU A 100 0.37 -17.52 -0.93
C GLU A 100 -0.55 -16.88 0.13
N GLN A 101 -1.84 -17.25 0.11
CA GLN A 101 -2.84 -16.72 1.02
C GLN A 101 -2.45 -17.01 2.47
N ASP A 102 -2.46 -15.98 3.33
CA ASP A 102 -2.07 -16.06 4.73
C ASP A 102 -2.79 -14.97 5.51
N ASP A 103 -3.89 -15.35 6.18
CA ASP A 103 -4.70 -14.40 6.94
C ASP A 103 -3.97 -13.78 8.13
N THR A 104 -3.07 -14.53 8.77
CA THR A 104 -2.27 -14.00 9.89
C THR A 104 -1.35 -12.88 9.42
N ASN A 105 -0.66 -13.07 8.30
CA ASN A 105 0.15 -12.02 7.70
C ASN A 105 -0.70 -10.84 7.22
N ALA A 106 -1.90 -11.12 6.69
CA ALA A 106 -2.81 -10.05 6.29
C ALA A 106 -3.17 -9.16 7.48
N VAL A 107 -3.54 -9.75 8.60
CA VAL A 107 -3.87 -9.00 9.84
C VAL A 107 -2.68 -8.15 10.29
N TYR A 108 -1.48 -8.71 10.26
CA TYR A 108 -0.26 -7.98 10.64
C TYR A 108 -0.12 -6.67 9.85
N TRP A 109 -0.23 -6.75 8.54
CA TRP A 109 -0.06 -5.57 7.68
C TRP A 109 -1.23 -4.59 7.78
N PHE A 110 -2.47 -5.09 7.84
CA PHE A 110 -3.64 -4.22 8.06
C PHE A 110 -3.55 -3.49 9.39
N ARG A 111 -3.06 -4.13 10.45
CA ARG A 111 -2.90 -3.50 11.75
C ARG A 111 -1.93 -2.32 11.68
N LEU A 112 -0.76 -2.51 11.04
CA LEU A 112 0.21 -1.43 10.90
C LEU A 112 -0.39 -0.23 10.17
N ALA A 113 -1.09 -0.46 9.08
CA ALA A 113 -1.76 0.60 8.33
C ALA A 113 -2.88 1.26 9.14
N ALA A 114 -3.68 0.46 9.84
CA ALA A 114 -4.80 0.93 10.67
C ALA A 114 -4.30 1.80 11.83
N GLU A 115 -3.19 1.43 12.45
CA GLU A 115 -2.57 2.20 13.54
C GLU A 115 -2.04 3.56 13.06
N GLN A 116 -1.70 3.67 11.78
CA GLN A 116 -1.33 4.95 11.17
C GLN A 116 -2.54 5.82 10.82
N GLY A 117 -3.75 5.32 11.01
CA GLY A 117 -4.98 6.08 10.77
C GLY A 117 -5.62 5.85 9.40
N LEU A 118 -5.14 4.87 8.62
CA LEU A 118 -5.74 4.58 7.32
C LEU A 118 -7.12 3.95 7.49
N THR A 119 -8.16 4.69 7.13
CA THR A 119 -9.57 4.34 7.35
C THR A 119 -9.94 2.98 6.73
N GLY A 120 -9.52 2.73 5.49
CA GLY A 120 -9.78 1.45 4.83
C GLY A 120 -9.18 0.26 5.57
N ALA A 121 -7.96 0.44 6.11
CA ALA A 121 -7.31 -0.61 6.89
C ALA A 121 -8.01 -0.83 8.23
N GLN A 122 -8.48 0.23 8.88
CA GLN A 122 -9.24 0.15 10.12
C GLN A 122 -10.54 -0.64 9.92
N ALA A 123 -11.29 -0.33 8.87
CA ALA A 123 -12.53 -1.04 8.55
C ALA A 123 -12.28 -2.52 8.24
N THR A 124 -11.25 -2.82 7.44
CA THR A 124 -10.88 -4.19 7.11
C THR A 124 -10.44 -4.97 8.34
N LEU A 125 -9.63 -4.36 9.20
CA LEU A 125 -9.20 -5.00 10.45
C LEU A 125 -10.40 -5.30 11.36
N GLY A 126 -11.37 -4.36 11.45
CA GLY A 126 -12.62 -4.58 12.15
C GLY A 126 -13.36 -5.82 11.64
N GLN A 127 -13.46 -5.94 10.31
CA GLN A 127 -14.11 -7.10 9.68
C GLN A 127 -13.38 -8.41 10.02
N LEU A 128 -12.05 -8.42 10.00
CA LEU A 128 -11.27 -9.62 10.32
C LEU A 128 -11.47 -10.07 11.76
N TYR A 129 -11.58 -9.13 12.71
CA TYR A 129 -11.94 -9.45 14.10
C TYR A 129 -13.37 -9.96 14.23
N GLU A 130 -14.31 -9.38 13.49
CA GLU A 130 -15.72 -9.81 13.49
C GLU A 130 -15.87 -11.24 12.97
N GLU A 131 -15.11 -11.59 11.93
CA GLU A 131 -15.15 -12.92 11.31
C GLU A 131 -14.24 -13.95 12.00
N GLY A 132 -13.32 -13.52 12.85
CA GLY A 132 -12.29 -14.40 13.41
C GLY A 132 -11.33 -14.91 12.35
N ARG A 133 -10.98 -14.06 11.39
CA ARG A 133 -10.14 -14.42 10.26
C ARG A 133 -8.72 -13.91 10.47
N GLY A 134 -7.76 -14.82 10.63
CA GLY A 134 -6.37 -14.48 10.92
C GLY A 134 -6.10 -14.00 12.34
N VAL A 135 -7.16 -13.80 13.12
CA VAL A 135 -7.16 -13.43 14.54
C VAL A 135 -8.28 -14.16 15.22
N GLU A 136 -8.23 -14.26 16.54
CA GLU A 136 -9.35 -14.75 17.32
C GLU A 136 -10.53 -13.77 17.20
N LYS A 137 -11.73 -14.30 16.96
CA LYS A 137 -12.98 -13.52 16.86
C LYS A 137 -13.17 -12.69 18.12
N ASP A 138 -13.34 -11.38 17.94
CA ASP A 138 -13.51 -10.44 19.03
C ASP A 138 -14.40 -9.27 18.57
N LEU A 139 -15.68 -9.33 18.95
CA LEU A 139 -16.65 -8.32 18.52
C LEU A 139 -16.40 -6.94 19.15
N GLU A 140 -15.83 -6.89 20.35
CA GLU A 140 -15.49 -5.62 21.00
C GLU A 140 -14.33 -4.95 20.29
N GLU A 141 -13.31 -5.71 19.91
CA GLU A 141 -12.19 -5.20 19.15
C GLU A 141 -12.64 -4.74 17.75
N ALA A 142 -13.50 -5.54 17.09
CA ALA A 142 -14.09 -5.17 15.81
C ALA A 142 -14.81 -3.81 15.89
N LYS A 143 -15.62 -3.62 16.92
CA LYS A 143 -16.35 -2.38 17.15
C LYS A 143 -15.41 -1.19 17.35
N ARG A 144 -14.32 -1.39 18.11
CA ARG A 144 -13.31 -0.33 18.31
C ARG A 144 -12.70 0.13 16.99
N TRP A 145 -12.34 -0.82 16.13
CA TRP A 145 -11.77 -0.46 14.81
C TRP A 145 -12.79 0.19 13.89
N TYR A 146 -14.03 -0.31 13.87
CA TYR A 146 -15.09 0.33 13.08
C TYR A 146 -15.35 1.77 13.54
N THR A 147 -15.37 2.00 14.85
CA THR A 147 -15.55 3.35 15.40
C THR A 147 -14.41 4.28 14.98
N LYS A 148 -13.17 3.81 15.01
CA LYS A 148 -12.02 4.60 14.52
C LYS A 148 -12.13 4.90 13.04
N ALA A 149 -12.72 4.01 12.26
CA ALA A 149 -12.93 4.18 10.83
C ALA A 149 -14.11 5.13 10.52
N GLY A 150 -14.92 5.51 11.52
CA GLY A 150 -16.03 6.43 11.36
C GLY A 150 -17.42 5.77 11.25
N PHE A 151 -17.52 4.49 11.62
CA PHE A 151 -18.80 3.74 11.60
C PHE A 151 -19.47 3.73 12.96
#